data_3bbea8d15f09125ec6b62c6be2952fdd
#
_entry.id   3bbea8d15f09125ec6b62c6be2952fdd
#
_cell.length_a   1.000
_cell.length_b   1.000
_cell.length_c   1.000
_cell.angle_alpha   90.00
_cell.angle_beta   90.00
_cell.angle_gamma   90.00
#
_symmetry.space_group_name_H-M   'P 1'
#
loop_
_entity.id
_entity.type
_entity.pdbx_description
1 polymer ?
#
loop_
_entity_poly.entity_id
_entity_poly.type
_entity_poly.pdbx_seq_one_letter_code
_entity_poly.pdbx_strand_id
1 'polypeptide(L)'
;MNGALALTIALPLLGAFLLPVLMRVSVAFGVWIGPAILAYGCWILGDLWLTGSMQPFSVALGGFAPPLGINLYADTLALLFALAAQLLGLIFWPFKLDQDSARRQALMLLLVAASTGLALSGDLFNLYVFYELTAVATFGLVAASGTSAAYAATIRYLILSGIGSVLTLFGIALIYGQTGTLNLAHLAQLAPEQLSNELGLAAFLSLLIGIGVKAELFPVNTWVPEVYATASSRLSAFLAGLVSKLALLIILRLLLLVFHQPEAAQVILILGILGVVSGELAAWRAKEMRRMLAFSSIGQLGVLFIAMALPDGQGMLAVLALALHHLVIKSGLFMLADGWGGALQRLRGSAAASPLAAGLFVLFSLSLVGMPPLPGFWAKFTLITELAGQTEPLYLMGLTVFLLATVVEAAYLFRVAAIIYQSAPQERRPDEIPKAGGLSLATAGLFGAGLIATTLLIAPVGDRLQTIAAQAQDVDLYINTVFPATPGASQ
;
A
#
# COMPACT_ATOMS: atom_id res chain seq x y z
N MET A 1 -27.71 -1.22 1.74
CA MET A 1 -26.28 -1.58 1.88
C MET A 1 -25.64 -1.93 0.53
N ASN A 2 -26.23 -2.82 -0.27
CA ASN A 2 -25.58 -3.33 -1.50
C ASN A 2 -25.21 -2.25 -2.54
N GLY A 3 -26.09 -1.26 -2.80
CA GLY A 3 -25.79 -0.19 -3.74
C GLY A 3 -24.77 0.84 -3.23
N ALA A 4 -24.69 1.04 -1.92
CA ALA A 4 -23.80 2.06 -1.33
C ALA A 4 -22.31 1.66 -1.50
N LEU A 5 -21.97 0.36 -1.35
CA LEU A 5 -20.60 -0.10 -1.54
C LEU A 5 -20.11 0.14 -2.98
N ALA A 6 -20.93 -0.18 -3.99
CA ALA A 6 -20.58 0.04 -5.39
C ALA A 6 -20.39 1.54 -5.72
N LEU A 7 -21.13 2.45 -5.07
CA LEU A 7 -20.97 3.90 -5.25
C LEU A 7 -19.58 4.40 -4.83
N THR A 8 -18.90 3.76 -3.89
CA THR A 8 -17.54 4.15 -3.48
C THR A 8 -16.50 3.97 -4.59
N ILE A 9 -16.80 3.15 -5.58
CA ILE A 9 -15.99 2.93 -6.79
C ILE A 9 -16.58 3.75 -7.96
N ALA A 10 -17.88 3.65 -8.17
CA ALA A 10 -18.55 4.23 -9.33
C ALA A 10 -18.50 5.76 -9.36
N LEU A 11 -18.67 6.43 -8.20
CA LEU A 11 -18.65 7.89 -8.15
C LEU A 11 -17.27 8.49 -8.45
N PRO A 12 -16.16 7.99 -7.87
CA PRO A 12 -14.83 8.47 -8.28
C PRO A 12 -14.51 8.16 -9.75
N LEU A 13 -14.93 7.00 -10.30
CA LEU A 13 -14.79 6.70 -11.73
C LEU A 13 -15.57 7.70 -12.59
N LEU A 14 -16.83 7.91 -12.29
CA LEU A 14 -17.65 8.88 -13.00
C LEU A 14 -17.06 10.29 -12.90
N GLY A 15 -16.61 10.68 -11.70
CA GLY A 15 -15.93 11.94 -11.46
C GLY A 15 -14.65 12.08 -12.30
N ALA A 16 -13.86 11.02 -12.45
CA ALA A 16 -12.66 11.02 -13.27
C ALA A 16 -12.95 11.37 -14.75
N PHE A 17 -14.07 10.89 -15.29
CA PHE A 17 -14.47 11.20 -16.66
C PHE A 17 -15.16 12.55 -16.82
N LEU A 18 -16.00 12.94 -15.85
CA LEU A 18 -16.81 14.17 -15.96
C LEU A 18 -16.01 15.42 -15.55
N LEU A 19 -15.13 15.32 -14.57
CA LEU A 19 -14.44 16.49 -14.02
C LEU A 19 -13.65 17.30 -15.06
N PRO A 20 -12.90 16.71 -16.01
CA PRO A 20 -12.22 17.48 -17.04
C PRO A 20 -13.18 18.29 -17.95
N VAL A 21 -14.40 17.78 -18.16
CA VAL A 21 -15.43 18.47 -18.94
C VAL A 21 -16.03 19.62 -18.12
N LEU A 22 -16.38 19.37 -16.87
CA LEU A 22 -16.94 20.37 -15.96
C LEU A 22 -15.96 21.51 -15.70
N MET A 23 -14.68 21.23 -15.59
CA MET A 23 -13.64 22.24 -15.39
C MET A 23 -13.42 23.16 -16.59
N ARG A 24 -13.91 22.79 -17.81
CA ARG A 24 -13.97 23.73 -18.93
C ARG A 24 -15.03 24.81 -18.74
N VAL A 25 -16.08 24.53 -17.96
CA VAL A 25 -17.12 25.48 -17.60
C VAL A 25 -16.68 26.37 -16.43
N SER A 26 -16.14 25.77 -15.37
CA SER A 26 -15.57 26.49 -14.25
C SER A 26 -14.49 25.67 -13.53
N VAL A 27 -13.33 26.25 -13.34
CA VAL A 27 -12.19 25.64 -12.65
C VAL A 27 -12.52 25.33 -11.19
N ALA A 28 -13.51 26.04 -10.59
CA ALA A 28 -13.97 25.80 -9.23
C ALA A 28 -14.51 24.38 -9.02
N PHE A 29 -15.02 23.73 -10.07
CA PHE A 29 -15.45 22.33 -9.97
C PHE A 29 -14.31 21.38 -9.54
N GLY A 30 -13.08 21.64 -9.97
CA GLY A 30 -11.90 20.86 -9.54
C GLY A 30 -11.58 21.00 -8.07
N VAL A 31 -11.94 22.12 -7.44
CA VAL A 31 -11.69 22.34 -6.01
C VAL A 31 -12.69 21.58 -5.13
N TRP A 32 -13.95 21.44 -5.58
CA TRP A 32 -15.04 20.97 -4.71
C TRP A 32 -15.56 19.57 -5.06
N ILE A 33 -15.74 19.25 -6.34
CA ILE A 33 -16.41 18.00 -6.75
C ILE A 33 -15.58 16.78 -6.36
N GLY A 34 -14.27 16.78 -6.67
CA GLY A 34 -13.41 15.64 -6.33
C GLY A 34 -13.37 15.38 -4.82
N PRO A 35 -13.01 16.37 -3.99
CA PRO A 35 -13.05 16.21 -2.53
C PRO A 35 -14.42 15.81 -1.99
N ALA A 36 -15.52 16.34 -2.54
CA ALA A 36 -16.88 15.99 -2.12
C ALA A 36 -17.20 14.51 -2.42
N ILE A 37 -16.81 14.00 -3.61
CA ILE A 37 -16.96 12.58 -3.97
C ILE A 37 -16.19 11.71 -2.98
N LEU A 38 -14.91 12.04 -2.70
CA LEU A 38 -14.07 11.27 -1.82
C LEU A 38 -14.55 11.34 -0.35
N ALA A 39 -15.00 12.51 0.12
CA ALA A 39 -15.57 12.65 1.45
C ALA A 39 -16.86 11.82 1.61
N TYR A 40 -17.71 11.78 0.58
CA TYR A 40 -18.88 10.93 0.55
C TYR A 40 -18.53 9.44 0.57
N GLY A 41 -17.49 9.03 -0.18
CA GLY A 41 -16.92 7.67 -0.13
C GLY A 41 -16.40 7.32 1.27
N CYS A 42 -15.67 8.23 1.93
CA CYS A 42 -15.23 8.06 3.32
C CYS A 42 -16.41 7.89 4.28
N TRP A 43 -17.48 8.67 4.09
CA TRP A 43 -18.68 8.56 4.91
C TRP A 43 -19.36 7.19 4.76
N ILE A 44 -19.58 6.73 3.52
CA ILE A 44 -20.17 5.40 3.26
C ILE A 44 -19.34 4.30 3.92
N LEU A 45 -18.03 4.27 3.66
CA LEU A 45 -17.15 3.20 4.17
C LEU A 45 -16.99 3.29 5.70
N GLY A 46 -16.97 4.50 6.25
CA GLY A 46 -16.94 4.72 7.69
C GLY A 46 -18.23 4.28 8.38
N ASP A 47 -19.38 4.54 7.77
CA ASP A 47 -20.67 4.07 8.27
C ASP A 47 -20.74 2.53 8.25
N LEU A 48 -20.34 1.91 7.15
CA LEU A 48 -20.25 0.43 7.04
C LEU A 48 -19.29 -0.17 8.08
N TRP A 49 -18.17 0.51 8.35
CA TRP A 49 -17.21 0.08 9.36
C TRP A 49 -17.76 0.16 10.78
N LEU A 50 -18.50 1.24 11.11
CA LEU A 50 -18.98 1.51 12.46
C LEU A 50 -20.30 0.79 12.78
N THR A 51 -21.21 0.68 11.80
CA THR A 51 -22.57 0.15 11.99
C THR A 51 -22.69 -1.33 11.62
N GLY A 52 -21.79 -1.83 10.77
CA GLY A 52 -21.83 -3.17 10.18
C GLY A 52 -21.34 -4.27 11.12
N SER A 53 -21.74 -4.37 12.38
CA SER A 53 -21.45 -5.47 13.35
C SER A 53 -20.14 -6.29 13.09
N MET A 54 -19.20 -5.78 12.31
CA MET A 54 -17.97 -6.43 11.82
C MET A 54 -18.20 -7.75 11.04
N GLN A 55 -19.44 -8.03 10.62
CA GLN A 55 -19.72 -9.21 9.80
C GLN A 55 -19.40 -8.91 8.33
N PRO A 56 -18.64 -9.79 7.65
CA PRO A 56 -18.38 -9.64 6.23
C PRO A 56 -19.66 -9.82 5.42
N PHE A 57 -19.70 -9.16 4.26
CA PHE A 57 -20.80 -9.32 3.31
C PHE A 57 -20.29 -9.27 1.87
N SER A 58 -21.04 -9.91 0.97
CA SER A 58 -20.74 -9.94 -0.47
C SER A 58 -21.84 -9.25 -1.25
N VAL A 59 -21.45 -8.52 -2.30
CA VAL A 59 -22.36 -7.79 -3.20
C VAL A 59 -22.13 -8.27 -4.62
N ALA A 60 -23.07 -9.01 -5.19
CA ALA A 60 -23.04 -9.40 -6.60
C ALA A 60 -23.28 -8.18 -7.50
N LEU A 61 -22.48 -8.03 -8.56
CA LEU A 61 -22.59 -6.96 -9.54
C LEU A 61 -23.26 -7.47 -10.83
N GLY A 62 -24.02 -6.60 -11.49
CA GLY A 62 -24.62 -6.92 -12.79
C GLY A 62 -25.79 -7.92 -12.75
N GLY A 63 -26.30 -8.28 -11.59
CA GLY A 63 -27.46 -9.18 -11.45
C GLY A 63 -27.14 -10.68 -11.58
N PHE A 64 -25.88 -11.06 -11.74
CA PHE A 64 -25.45 -12.46 -11.79
C PHE A 64 -24.84 -12.86 -10.45
N ALA A 65 -25.31 -13.97 -9.90
CA ALA A 65 -24.77 -14.50 -8.65
C ALA A 65 -23.35 -15.10 -8.86
N PRO A 66 -22.46 -15.02 -7.85
CA PRO A 66 -21.20 -15.78 -7.86
C PRO A 66 -21.48 -17.29 -8.01
N PRO A 67 -20.63 -18.06 -8.69
CA PRO A 67 -19.34 -17.69 -9.27
C PRO A 67 -19.42 -17.14 -10.69
N LEU A 68 -20.60 -17.02 -11.32
CA LEU A 68 -20.76 -16.52 -12.69
C LEU A 68 -20.57 -15.01 -12.79
N GLY A 69 -21.07 -14.27 -11.82
CA GLY A 69 -20.94 -12.81 -11.76
C GLY A 69 -19.81 -12.36 -10.87
N ILE A 70 -19.29 -11.16 -11.15
CA ILE A 70 -18.31 -10.46 -10.31
C ILE A 70 -18.99 -10.07 -9.00
N ASN A 71 -18.30 -10.24 -7.88
CA ASN A 71 -18.73 -9.73 -6.58
C ASN A 71 -17.71 -8.80 -5.95
N LEU A 72 -18.20 -7.88 -5.15
CA LEU A 72 -17.41 -7.17 -4.17
C LEU A 72 -17.51 -7.88 -2.83
N TYR A 73 -16.39 -8.05 -2.16
CA TYR A 73 -16.31 -8.67 -0.85
C TYR A 73 -15.83 -7.64 0.18
N ALA A 74 -16.63 -7.41 1.19
CA ALA A 74 -16.40 -6.40 2.22
C ALA A 74 -16.28 -7.06 3.59
N ASP A 75 -15.06 -7.46 3.96
CA ASP A 75 -14.68 -7.75 5.33
C ASP A 75 -14.02 -6.53 5.97
N THR A 76 -13.69 -6.62 7.24
CA THR A 76 -13.04 -5.52 7.97
C THR A 76 -11.71 -5.11 7.36
N LEU A 77 -10.95 -6.06 6.79
CA LEU A 77 -9.68 -5.79 6.11
C LEU A 77 -9.89 -5.00 4.81
N ALA A 78 -10.81 -5.45 3.96
CA ALA A 78 -11.14 -4.77 2.70
C ALA A 78 -11.70 -3.36 2.93
N LEU A 79 -12.61 -3.21 3.91
CA LEU A 79 -13.16 -1.90 4.29
C LEU A 79 -12.08 -0.95 4.80
N LEU A 80 -11.11 -1.44 5.60
CA LEU A 80 -9.99 -0.64 6.11
C LEU A 80 -9.16 -0.06 4.96
N PHE A 81 -8.76 -0.89 4.01
CA PHE A 81 -7.97 -0.45 2.86
C PHE A 81 -8.77 0.41 1.87
N ALA A 82 -10.05 0.12 1.66
CA ALA A 82 -10.94 0.94 0.86
C ALA A 82 -11.14 2.33 1.48
N LEU A 83 -11.35 2.41 2.80
CA LEU A 83 -11.44 3.68 3.54
C LEU A 83 -10.12 4.45 3.47
N ALA A 84 -8.99 3.76 3.64
CA ALA A 84 -7.66 4.37 3.50
C ALA A 84 -7.46 4.95 2.08
N ALA A 85 -7.95 4.30 1.02
CA ALA A 85 -7.87 4.79 -0.36
C ALA A 85 -8.63 6.12 -0.53
N GLN A 86 -9.87 6.19 -0.06
CA GLN A 86 -10.68 7.41 -0.14
C GLN A 86 -10.07 8.54 0.72
N LEU A 87 -9.67 8.23 1.96
CA LEU A 87 -9.11 9.19 2.90
C LEU A 87 -7.77 9.77 2.40
N LEU A 88 -6.85 8.92 1.94
CA LEU A 88 -5.57 9.38 1.39
C LEU A 88 -5.78 10.14 0.07
N GLY A 89 -6.75 9.73 -0.75
CA GLY A 89 -7.15 10.49 -1.93
C GLY A 89 -7.58 11.91 -1.60
N LEU A 90 -8.35 12.08 -0.52
CA LEU A 90 -8.79 13.38 -0.01
C LEU A 90 -7.62 14.19 0.57
N ILE A 91 -6.77 13.57 1.41
CA ILE A 91 -5.61 14.22 2.04
C ILE A 91 -4.59 14.69 0.99
N PHE A 92 -4.34 13.88 -0.03
CA PHE A 92 -3.37 14.18 -1.09
C PHE A 92 -3.99 14.84 -2.33
N TRP A 93 -5.24 15.32 -2.24
CA TRP A 93 -5.91 15.96 -3.36
C TRP A 93 -5.07 17.09 -3.99
N PRO A 94 -4.91 17.11 -5.34
CA PRO A 94 -4.10 18.12 -6.02
C PRO A 94 -4.89 19.43 -6.20
N PHE A 95 -4.93 20.26 -5.16
CA PHE A 95 -5.66 21.54 -5.16
C PHE A 95 -5.06 22.62 -6.08
N LYS A 96 -3.79 22.45 -6.53
CA LYS A 96 -3.16 23.43 -7.41
C LYS A 96 -3.92 23.52 -8.73
N LEU A 97 -4.40 24.71 -9.06
CA LEU A 97 -5.11 25.02 -10.30
C LEU A 97 -4.14 25.63 -11.32
N ASP A 98 -3.81 24.85 -12.33
CA ASP A 98 -3.01 25.23 -13.49
C ASP A 98 -3.56 24.51 -14.74
N GLN A 99 -2.89 24.63 -15.89
CA GLN A 99 -3.33 24.04 -17.15
C GLN A 99 -3.52 22.50 -17.10
N ASP A 100 -2.78 21.81 -16.24
CA ASP A 100 -2.82 20.36 -16.09
C ASP A 100 -3.70 19.89 -14.91
N SER A 101 -4.33 20.81 -14.18
CA SER A 101 -5.09 20.49 -12.97
C SER A 101 -6.22 19.49 -13.24
N ALA A 102 -6.99 19.67 -14.32
CA ALA A 102 -8.09 18.77 -14.69
C ALA A 102 -7.61 17.34 -14.91
N ARG A 103 -6.48 17.18 -15.62
CA ARG A 103 -5.87 15.87 -15.88
C ARG A 103 -5.39 15.22 -14.58
N ARG A 104 -4.67 15.96 -13.72
CA ARG A 104 -4.18 15.42 -12.44
C ARG A 104 -5.31 15.03 -11.50
N GLN A 105 -6.36 15.82 -11.42
CA GLN A 105 -7.52 15.55 -10.58
C GLN A 105 -8.34 14.35 -11.09
N ALA A 106 -8.55 14.25 -12.40
CA ALA A 106 -9.20 13.09 -13.00
C ALA A 106 -8.42 11.79 -12.76
N LEU A 107 -7.09 11.82 -12.96
CA LEU A 107 -6.23 10.66 -12.71
C LEU A 107 -6.16 10.31 -11.23
N MET A 108 -6.25 11.29 -10.33
CA MET A 108 -6.32 11.02 -8.88
C MET A 108 -7.63 10.33 -8.51
N LEU A 109 -8.78 10.76 -9.04
CA LEU A 109 -10.04 10.06 -8.84
C LEU A 109 -10.01 8.64 -9.42
N LEU A 110 -9.41 8.46 -10.60
CA LEU A 110 -9.21 7.14 -11.20
C LEU A 110 -8.35 6.24 -10.31
N LEU A 111 -7.25 6.77 -9.76
CA LEU A 111 -6.36 6.05 -8.86
C LEU A 111 -7.07 5.62 -7.58
N VAL A 112 -7.88 6.51 -6.99
CA VAL A 112 -8.66 6.20 -5.76
C VAL A 112 -9.75 5.18 -6.06
N ALA A 113 -10.49 5.33 -7.17
CA ALA A 113 -11.50 4.35 -7.59
C ALA A 113 -10.90 2.96 -7.79
N ALA A 114 -9.78 2.90 -8.53
CA ALA A 114 -9.06 1.65 -8.77
C ALA A 114 -8.52 1.03 -7.48
N SER A 115 -7.97 1.83 -6.57
CA SER A 115 -7.50 1.38 -5.26
C SER A 115 -8.63 0.85 -4.38
N THR A 116 -9.78 1.53 -4.37
CA THR A 116 -10.98 1.09 -3.64
C THR A 116 -11.53 -0.22 -4.22
N GLY A 117 -11.62 -0.30 -5.56
CA GLY A 117 -12.07 -1.51 -6.25
C GLY A 117 -11.14 -2.70 -6.01
N LEU A 118 -9.82 -2.45 -5.99
CA LEU A 118 -8.82 -3.47 -5.69
C LEU A 118 -8.99 -4.05 -4.28
N ALA A 119 -9.25 -3.20 -3.29
CA ALA A 119 -9.47 -3.62 -1.90
C ALA A 119 -10.73 -4.48 -1.73
N LEU A 120 -11.79 -4.18 -2.50
CA LEU A 120 -13.13 -4.79 -2.35
C LEU A 120 -13.40 -5.94 -3.31
N SER A 121 -12.52 -6.25 -4.28
CA SER A 121 -12.78 -7.29 -5.28
C SER A 121 -12.77 -8.69 -4.67
N GLY A 122 -13.83 -9.48 -4.96
CA GLY A 122 -13.94 -10.88 -4.63
C GLY A 122 -13.71 -11.83 -5.83
N ASP A 123 -13.19 -11.31 -6.93
CA ASP A 123 -12.93 -12.04 -8.17
C ASP A 123 -11.55 -11.70 -8.72
N LEU A 124 -10.79 -12.71 -9.17
CA LEU A 124 -9.39 -12.57 -9.57
C LEU A 124 -9.22 -11.73 -10.85
N PHE A 125 -10.15 -11.82 -11.81
CA PHE A 125 -10.08 -10.99 -13.01
C PHE A 125 -10.47 -9.54 -12.72
N ASN A 126 -11.43 -9.33 -11.85
CA ASN A 126 -11.79 -7.99 -11.39
C ASN A 126 -10.64 -7.31 -10.60
N LEU A 127 -9.92 -8.08 -9.77
CA LEU A 127 -8.67 -7.63 -9.15
C LEU A 127 -7.65 -7.17 -10.20
N TYR A 128 -7.45 -7.98 -11.24
CA TYR A 128 -6.55 -7.64 -12.35
C TYR A 128 -6.95 -6.34 -13.04
N VAL A 129 -8.24 -6.14 -13.34
CA VAL A 129 -8.72 -4.91 -13.99
C VAL A 129 -8.42 -3.68 -13.13
N PHE A 130 -8.73 -3.70 -11.84
CA PHE A 130 -8.41 -2.57 -10.95
C PHE A 130 -6.91 -2.41 -10.75
N TYR A 131 -6.15 -3.50 -10.74
CA TYR A 131 -4.69 -3.47 -10.71
C TYR A 131 -4.13 -2.71 -11.92
N GLU A 132 -4.64 -2.96 -13.14
CA GLU A 132 -4.24 -2.24 -14.35
C GLU A 132 -4.70 -0.78 -14.36
N LEU A 133 -5.92 -0.48 -13.91
CA LEU A 133 -6.39 0.90 -13.78
C LEU A 133 -5.51 1.71 -12.83
N THR A 134 -5.03 1.10 -11.73
CA THR A 134 -4.08 1.72 -10.82
C THR A 134 -2.76 2.07 -11.54
N ALA A 135 -2.27 1.20 -12.43
CA ALA A 135 -1.07 1.44 -13.22
C ALA A 135 -1.25 2.63 -14.17
N VAL A 136 -2.33 2.62 -14.96
CA VAL A 136 -2.62 3.67 -15.94
C VAL A 136 -2.75 5.04 -15.26
N ALA A 137 -3.48 5.11 -14.16
CA ALA A 137 -3.60 6.34 -13.38
C ALA A 137 -2.23 6.83 -12.87
N THR A 138 -1.40 5.91 -12.38
CA THR A 138 -0.05 6.23 -11.88
C THR A 138 0.87 6.72 -12.99
N PHE A 139 0.89 6.07 -14.17
CA PHE A 139 1.69 6.53 -15.31
C PHE A 139 1.36 7.97 -15.69
N GLY A 140 0.05 8.28 -15.80
CA GLY A 140 -0.40 9.62 -16.10
C GLY A 140 0.00 10.65 -15.04
N LEU A 141 -0.10 10.30 -13.76
CA LEU A 141 0.25 11.18 -12.63
C LEU A 141 1.77 11.42 -12.52
N VAL A 142 2.61 10.42 -12.78
CA VAL A 142 4.09 10.57 -12.80
C VAL A 142 4.49 11.46 -13.98
N ALA A 143 3.97 11.17 -15.18
CA ALA A 143 4.24 11.96 -16.38
C ALA A 143 3.77 13.41 -16.24
N ALA A 144 2.73 13.68 -15.45
CA ALA A 144 2.22 15.03 -15.18
C ALA A 144 3.22 15.93 -14.43
N SER A 145 4.35 15.39 -13.92
CA SER A 145 5.46 16.18 -13.40
C SER A 145 6.21 16.98 -14.50
N GLY A 146 6.07 16.61 -15.79
CA GLY A 146 6.53 17.36 -16.94
C GLY A 146 8.06 17.42 -17.15
N THR A 147 8.84 16.62 -16.41
CA THR A 147 10.30 16.59 -16.52
C THR A 147 10.77 15.40 -17.36
N SER A 148 11.92 15.55 -18.05
CA SER A 148 12.53 14.43 -18.80
C SER A 148 12.81 13.22 -17.90
N ALA A 149 13.20 13.44 -16.64
CA ALA A 149 13.40 12.38 -15.67
C ALA A 149 12.10 11.65 -15.32
N ALA A 150 10.99 12.39 -15.15
CA ALA A 150 9.67 11.80 -14.90
C ALA A 150 9.16 10.98 -16.09
N TYR A 151 9.36 11.45 -17.32
CA TYR A 151 9.02 10.68 -18.53
C TYR A 151 9.84 9.39 -18.63
N ALA A 152 11.15 9.45 -18.38
CA ALA A 152 12.00 8.26 -18.36
C ALA A 152 11.59 7.26 -17.26
N ALA A 153 11.27 7.74 -16.06
CA ALA A 153 10.77 6.92 -14.97
C ALA A 153 9.42 6.28 -15.32
N THR A 154 8.52 7.03 -15.96
CA THR A 154 7.22 6.53 -16.43
C THR A 154 7.38 5.41 -17.44
N ILE A 155 8.28 5.55 -18.44
CA ILE A 155 8.53 4.52 -19.43
C ILE A 155 9.09 3.24 -18.80
N ARG A 156 10.05 3.35 -17.90
CA ARG A 156 10.59 2.19 -17.18
C ARG A 156 9.52 1.47 -16.38
N TYR A 157 8.70 2.23 -15.66
CA TYR A 157 7.59 1.67 -14.88
C TYR A 157 6.54 1.01 -15.79
N LEU A 158 6.19 1.63 -16.92
CA LEU A 158 5.26 1.09 -17.91
C LEU A 158 5.76 -0.25 -18.48
N ILE A 159 7.05 -0.35 -18.83
CA ILE A 159 7.63 -1.59 -19.36
C ILE A 159 7.58 -2.71 -18.31
N LEU A 160 8.03 -2.43 -17.08
CA LEU A 160 8.01 -3.43 -16.00
C LEU A 160 6.59 -3.82 -15.60
N SER A 161 5.68 -2.84 -15.53
CA SER A 161 4.27 -3.11 -15.24
C SER A 161 3.60 -3.90 -16.36
N GLY A 162 3.96 -3.65 -17.63
CA GLY A 162 3.45 -4.41 -18.77
C GLY A 162 3.90 -5.88 -18.75
N ILE A 163 5.18 -6.13 -18.41
CA ILE A 163 5.67 -7.51 -18.20
C ILE A 163 4.93 -8.16 -17.03
N GLY A 164 4.77 -7.44 -15.91
CA GLY A 164 4.01 -7.91 -14.76
C GLY A 164 2.55 -8.23 -15.09
N SER A 165 1.92 -7.39 -15.90
CA SER A 165 0.55 -7.59 -16.39
C SER A 165 0.38 -8.90 -17.18
N VAL A 166 1.30 -9.17 -18.11
CA VAL A 166 1.31 -10.42 -18.89
C VAL A 166 1.49 -11.63 -17.98
N LEU A 167 2.41 -11.57 -17.01
CA LEU A 167 2.60 -12.64 -16.04
C LEU A 167 1.37 -12.85 -15.15
N THR A 168 0.74 -11.77 -14.71
CA THR A 168 -0.52 -11.85 -13.93
C THR A 168 -1.62 -12.53 -14.72
N LEU A 169 -1.84 -12.12 -15.99
CA LEU A 169 -2.81 -12.77 -16.88
C LEU A 169 -2.48 -14.23 -17.14
N PHE A 170 -1.20 -14.55 -17.32
CA PHE A 170 -0.77 -15.93 -17.51
C PHE A 170 -1.09 -16.79 -16.28
N GLY A 171 -0.80 -16.29 -15.07
CA GLY A 171 -1.18 -16.97 -13.83
C GLY A 171 -2.70 -17.15 -13.69
N ILE A 172 -3.49 -16.10 -14.02
CA ILE A 172 -4.95 -16.17 -14.06
C ILE A 172 -5.44 -17.25 -15.04
N ALA A 173 -4.85 -17.30 -16.25
CA ALA A 173 -5.21 -18.29 -17.26
C ALA A 173 -4.92 -19.72 -16.81
N LEU A 174 -3.79 -19.95 -16.12
CA LEU A 174 -3.46 -21.27 -15.55
C LEU A 174 -4.47 -21.69 -14.47
N ILE A 175 -4.87 -20.78 -13.58
CA ILE A 175 -5.91 -21.05 -12.56
C ILE A 175 -7.22 -21.37 -13.25
N TYR A 176 -7.67 -20.52 -14.18
CA TYR A 176 -8.95 -20.71 -14.86
C TYR A 176 -8.97 -22.02 -15.66
N GLY A 177 -7.85 -22.38 -16.32
CA GLY A 177 -7.73 -23.64 -17.07
C GLY A 177 -7.86 -24.89 -16.20
N GLN A 178 -7.50 -24.82 -14.93
CA GLN A 178 -7.61 -25.94 -13.98
C GLN A 178 -8.96 -25.97 -13.25
N THR A 179 -9.50 -24.81 -12.88
CA THR A 179 -10.64 -24.69 -11.96
C THR A 179 -11.94 -24.28 -12.64
N GLY A 180 -11.88 -23.66 -13.82
CA GLY A 180 -13.04 -23.10 -14.52
C GLY A 180 -13.68 -21.89 -13.83
N THR A 181 -13.04 -21.32 -12.78
CA THR A 181 -13.57 -20.17 -12.02
C THR A 181 -12.49 -19.17 -11.69
N LEU A 182 -12.89 -17.90 -11.48
CA LEU A 182 -12.03 -16.81 -11.00
C LEU A 182 -12.58 -16.16 -9.73
N ASN A 183 -13.73 -16.63 -9.24
CA ASN A 183 -14.28 -16.19 -7.97
C ASN A 183 -13.41 -16.69 -6.81
N LEU A 184 -12.93 -15.81 -5.94
CA LEU A 184 -11.99 -16.18 -4.87
C LEU A 184 -12.56 -17.17 -3.85
N ALA A 185 -13.85 -17.07 -3.52
CA ALA A 185 -14.49 -18.00 -2.60
C ALA A 185 -14.65 -19.40 -3.22
N HIS A 186 -14.97 -19.47 -4.51
CA HIS A 186 -15.06 -20.76 -5.23
C HIS A 186 -13.67 -21.35 -5.45
N LEU A 187 -12.66 -20.50 -5.73
CA LEU A 187 -11.26 -20.94 -5.79
C LEU A 187 -10.79 -21.51 -4.45
N ALA A 188 -11.16 -20.90 -3.33
CA ALA A 188 -10.83 -21.41 -1.99
C ALA A 188 -11.38 -22.81 -1.73
N GLN A 189 -12.56 -23.13 -2.30
CA GLN A 189 -13.13 -24.47 -2.21
C GLN A 189 -12.41 -25.51 -3.09
N LEU A 190 -11.99 -25.11 -4.29
CA LEU A 190 -11.40 -26.02 -5.29
C LEU A 190 -9.88 -26.16 -5.18
N ALA A 191 -9.20 -25.15 -4.63
CA ALA A 191 -7.75 -25.03 -4.60
C ALA A 191 -7.04 -26.24 -3.94
N PRO A 192 -7.52 -26.80 -2.80
CA PRO A 192 -6.85 -27.93 -2.17
C PRO A 192 -6.73 -29.17 -3.08
N GLU A 193 -7.70 -29.40 -3.95
CA GLU A 193 -7.73 -30.56 -4.85
C GLU A 193 -7.12 -30.23 -6.22
N GLN A 194 -7.36 -29.02 -6.76
CA GLN A 194 -7.07 -28.71 -8.15
C GLN A 194 -5.80 -27.87 -8.34
N LEU A 195 -5.35 -27.12 -7.34
CA LEU A 195 -4.19 -26.22 -7.46
C LEU A 195 -2.97 -26.65 -6.63
N SER A 196 -3.06 -27.78 -5.89
CA SER A 196 -1.93 -28.33 -5.11
C SER A 196 -0.98 -29.17 -5.98
N ASN A 197 -0.61 -28.63 -7.15
CA ASN A 197 0.25 -29.29 -8.14
C ASN A 197 1.27 -28.30 -8.74
N GLU A 198 2.15 -28.79 -9.63
CA GLU A 198 3.17 -27.96 -10.26
C GLU A 198 2.61 -26.79 -11.09
N LEU A 199 1.45 -26.99 -11.75
CA LEU A 199 0.79 -25.91 -12.50
C LEU A 199 0.20 -24.85 -11.57
N GLY A 200 -0.34 -25.25 -10.41
CA GLY A 200 -0.77 -24.33 -9.37
C GLY A 200 0.39 -23.50 -8.82
N LEU A 201 1.55 -24.13 -8.57
CA LEU A 201 2.77 -23.42 -8.17
C LEU A 201 3.26 -22.46 -9.28
N ALA A 202 3.24 -22.88 -10.54
CA ALA A 202 3.59 -22.03 -11.67
C ALA A 202 2.63 -20.83 -11.80
N ALA A 203 1.34 -21.04 -11.57
CA ALA A 203 0.34 -19.96 -11.52
C ALA A 203 0.64 -18.97 -10.39
N PHE A 204 0.92 -19.50 -9.18
CA PHE A 204 1.31 -18.68 -8.04
C PHE A 204 2.55 -17.83 -8.32
N LEU A 205 3.62 -18.43 -8.84
CA LEU A 205 4.87 -17.71 -9.15
C LEU A 205 4.65 -16.62 -10.21
N SER A 206 3.82 -16.90 -11.21
CA SER A 206 3.45 -15.92 -12.24
C SER A 206 2.68 -14.73 -11.64
N LEU A 207 1.69 -15.00 -10.77
CA LEU A 207 0.96 -13.97 -10.04
C LEU A 207 1.84 -13.19 -9.06
N LEU A 208 2.70 -13.91 -8.30
CA LEU A 208 3.61 -13.29 -7.34
C LEU A 208 4.55 -12.27 -8.01
N ILE A 209 5.19 -12.65 -9.11
CA ILE A 209 6.07 -11.75 -9.85
C ILE A 209 5.27 -10.63 -10.50
N GLY A 210 4.13 -10.94 -11.13
CA GLY A 210 3.29 -9.97 -11.82
C GLY A 210 2.73 -8.90 -10.87
N ILE A 211 2.07 -9.31 -9.79
CA ILE A 211 1.52 -8.41 -8.77
C ILE A 211 2.65 -7.78 -7.96
N GLY A 212 3.74 -8.49 -7.77
CA GLY A 212 4.95 -8.10 -7.06
C GLY A 212 5.60 -6.82 -7.61
N VAL A 213 5.40 -6.49 -8.90
CA VAL A 213 5.85 -5.20 -9.46
C VAL A 213 5.32 -4.04 -8.62
N LYS A 214 4.01 -3.98 -8.31
CA LYS A 214 3.42 -2.90 -7.51
C LYS A 214 3.60 -3.10 -5.99
N ALA A 215 3.82 -4.35 -5.55
CA ALA A 215 4.16 -4.64 -4.16
C ALA A 215 5.63 -4.36 -3.82
N GLU A 216 6.39 -3.75 -4.72
CA GLU A 216 7.82 -3.43 -4.55
C GLU A 216 8.66 -4.69 -4.28
N LEU A 217 8.23 -5.86 -4.77
CA LEU A 217 8.89 -7.14 -4.57
C LEU A 217 10.24 -7.20 -5.29
N PHE A 218 11.28 -7.72 -4.63
CA PHE A 218 12.55 -8.01 -5.28
C PHE A 218 12.40 -9.19 -6.26
N PRO A 219 12.98 -9.14 -7.47
CA PRO A 219 13.82 -8.10 -8.07
C PRO A 219 13.05 -7.10 -8.97
N VAL A 220 11.71 -7.16 -9.02
CA VAL A 220 10.89 -6.36 -9.95
C VAL A 220 10.57 -4.94 -9.45
N ASN A 221 11.28 -4.47 -8.44
CA ASN A 221 11.09 -3.17 -7.77
C ASN A 221 12.00 -2.04 -8.31
N THR A 222 12.74 -2.27 -9.39
CA THR A 222 13.74 -1.30 -9.90
C THR A 222 13.16 0.03 -10.37
N TRP A 223 11.85 0.09 -10.62
CA TRP A 223 11.13 1.31 -10.99
C TRP A 223 10.89 2.26 -9.81
N VAL A 224 10.83 1.73 -8.58
CA VAL A 224 10.40 2.45 -7.37
C VAL A 224 11.27 3.68 -7.07
N PRO A 225 12.62 3.59 -7.03
CA PRO A 225 13.46 4.74 -6.71
C PRO A 225 13.36 5.86 -7.75
N GLU A 226 13.16 5.52 -9.01
CA GLU A 226 13.05 6.47 -10.10
C GLU A 226 11.70 7.21 -10.06
N VAL A 227 10.60 6.47 -9.88
CA VAL A 227 9.26 7.03 -9.82
C VAL A 227 9.09 7.89 -8.56
N TYR A 228 9.48 7.40 -7.38
CA TYR A 228 9.30 8.14 -6.14
C TYR A 228 10.19 9.39 -6.04
N ALA A 229 11.34 9.39 -6.72
CA ALA A 229 12.19 10.56 -6.80
C ALA A 229 11.64 11.65 -7.73
N THR A 230 10.91 11.28 -8.79
CA THR A 230 10.48 12.20 -9.86
C THR A 230 9.00 12.59 -9.79
N ALA A 231 8.17 11.76 -9.19
CA ALA A 231 6.75 12.05 -8.95
C ALA A 231 6.57 13.20 -7.93
N SER A 232 5.36 13.77 -7.86
CA SER A 232 5.02 14.68 -6.77
C SER A 232 5.07 13.95 -5.42
N SER A 233 5.43 14.65 -4.34
CA SER A 233 5.52 14.06 -3.00
C SER A 233 4.18 13.43 -2.54
N ARG A 234 3.05 14.01 -2.93
CA ARG A 234 1.71 13.47 -2.65
C ARG A 234 1.48 12.13 -3.35
N LEU A 235 1.88 12.04 -4.62
CA LEU A 235 1.77 10.77 -5.35
C LEU A 235 2.71 9.71 -4.77
N SER A 236 3.96 10.07 -4.47
CA SER A 236 4.92 9.15 -3.84
C SER A 236 4.41 8.67 -2.46
N ALA A 237 3.80 9.57 -1.68
CA ALA A 237 3.15 9.23 -0.41
C ALA A 237 1.98 8.26 -0.59
N PHE A 238 1.14 8.47 -1.62
CA PHE A 238 0.01 7.58 -1.92
C PHE A 238 0.49 6.20 -2.41
N LEU A 239 1.49 6.16 -3.29
CA LEU A 239 2.04 4.90 -3.82
C LEU A 239 2.75 4.10 -2.73
N ALA A 240 3.69 4.71 -2.02
CA ALA A 240 4.43 4.06 -0.93
C ALA A 240 3.54 3.76 0.28
N GLY A 241 2.59 4.63 0.59
CA GLY A 241 1.66 4.45 1.72
C GLY A 241 0.62 3.36 1.46
N LEU A 242 -0.03 3.37 0.31
CA LEU A 242 -1.22 2.55 0.06
C LEU A 242 -1.07 1.55 -1.08
N VAL A 243 -0.70 1.99 -2.30
CA VAL A 243 -0.78 1.13 -3.50
C VAL A 243 0.07 -0.13 -3.35
N SER A 244 1.27 -0.01 -2.79
CA SER A 244 2.14 -1.17 -2.52
C SER A 244 1.51 -2.15 -1.52
N LYS A 245 0.72 -1.67 -0.54
CA LYS A 245 0.00 -2.50 0.44
C LYS A 245 -1.23 -3.15 -0.16
N LEU A 246 -1.91 -2.49 -1.09
CA LEU A 246 -3.01 -3.12 -1.85
C LEU A 246 -2.50 -4.29 -2.69
N ALA A 247 -1.36 -4.13 -3.37
CA ALA A 247 -0.74 -5.22 -4.10
C ALA A 247 -0.30 -6.37 -3.17
N LEU A 248 0.26 -6.02 -2.00
CA LEU A 248 0.58 -7.00 -0.95
C LEU A 248 -0.68 -7.69 -0.42
N LEU A 249 -1.80 -6.97 -0.25
CA LEU A 249 -3.08 -7.53 0.17
C LEU A 249 -3.60 -8.58 -0.83
N ILE A 250 -3.44 -8.37 -2.14
CA ILE A 250 -3.81 -9.37 -3.14
C ILE A 250 -2.99 -10.65 -2.94
N ILE A 251 -1.66 -10.52 -2.80
CA ILE A 251 -0.78 -11.68 -2.59
C ILE A 251 -1.17 -12.40 -1.29
N LEU A 252 -1.46 -11.67 -0.22
CA LEU A 252 -1.93 -12.22 1.05
C LEU A 252 -3.24 -13.01 0.89
N ARG A 253 -4.23 -12.43 0.18
CA ARG A 253 -5.49 -13.12 -0.13
C ARG A 253 -5.26 -14.41 -0.91
N LEU A 254 -4.37 -14.39 -1.90
CA LEU A 254 -4.04 -15.57 -2.69
C LEU A 254 -3.38 -16.66 -1.84
N LEU A 255 -2.50 -16.30 -0.90
CA LEU A 255 -1.91 -17.26 0.04
C LEU A 255 -2.93 -17.85 1.00
N LEU A 256 -3.82 -17.02 1.54
CA LEU A 256 -4.79 -17.49 2.53
C LEU A 256 -5.92 -18.32 1.91
N LEU A 257 -6.32 -18.02 0.67
CA LEU A 257 -7.52 -18.62 0.05
C LEU A 257 -7.18 -19.69 -1.00
N VAL A 258 -6.02 -19.59 -1.66
CA VAL A 258 -5.79 -20.37 -2.90
C VAL A 258 -4.51 -21.21 -2.83
N PHE A 259 -3.40 -20.64 -2.35
CA PHE A 259 -2.09 -21.29 -2.45
C PHE A 259 -1.54 -21.67 -1.07
N HIS A 260 -1.77 -22.93 -0.67
CA HIS A 260 -1.36 -23.46 0.64
C HIS A 260 -0.05 -24.26 0.59
N GLN A 261 0.63 -24.31 -0.59
CA GLN A 261 1.87 -25.06 -0.72
C GLN A 261 3.01 -24.41 0.09
N PRO A 262 3.79 -25.17 0.87
CA PRO A 262 4.93 -24.64 1.64
C PRO A 262 5.94 -23.91 0.78
N GLU A 263 6.12 -24.35 -0.48
CA GLU A 263 7.03 -23.74 -1.46
C GLU A 263 6.63 -22.30 -1.77
N ALA A 264 5.36 -21.98 -1.80
CA ALA A 264 4.87 -20.62 -2.02
C ALA A 264 5.34 -19.66 -0.90
N ALA A 265 5.21 -20.08 0.35
CA ALA A 265 5.68 -19.31 1.50
C ALA A 265 7.22 -19.19 1.52
N GLN A 266 7.94 -20.27 1.20
CA GLN A 266 9.41 -20.24 1.13
C GLN A 266 9.93 -19.26 0.07
N VAL A 267 9.33 -19.23 -1.11
CA VAL A 267 9.70 -18.26 -2.17
C VAL A 267 9.48 -16.83 -1.70
N ILE A 268 8.33 -16.55 -1.08
CA ILE A 268 8.02 -15.22 -0.51
C ILE A 268 9.06 -14.84 0.55
N LEU A 269 9.42 -15.76 1.44
CA LEU A 269 10.41 -15.54 2.49
C LEU A 269 11.78 -15.17 1.90
N ILE A 270 12.25 -15.92 0.91
CA ILE A 270 13.52 -15.66 0.22
C ILE A 270 13.49 -14.30 -0.47
N LEU A 271 12.45 -14.01 -1.25
CA LEU A 271 12.31 -12.72 -1.94
C LEU A 271 12.16 -11.56 -0.96
N GLY A 272 11.48 -11.77 0.17
CA GLY A 272 11.40 -10.82 1.27
C GLY A 272 12.77 -10.50 1.86
N ILE A 273 13.57 -11.52 2.19
CA ILE A 273 14.93 -11.37 2.71
C ILE A 273 15.81 -10.59 1.72
N LEU A 274 15.77 -10.94 0.43
CA LEU A 274 16.51 -10.23 -0.62
C LEU A 274 16.03 -8.78 -0.77
N GLY A 275 14.72 -8.53 -0.65
CA GLY A 275 14.12 -7.20 -0.65
C GLY A 275 14.64 -6.34 0.50
N VAL A 276 14.68 -6.90 1.73
CA VAL A 276 15.24 -6.23 2.92
C VAL A 276 16.69 -5.86 2.69
N VAL A 277 17.53 -6.81 2.31
CA VAL A 277 18.98 -6.58 2.10
C VAL A 277 19.22 -5.53 1.03
N SER A 278 18.60 -5.67 -0.14
CA SER A 278 18.78 -4.75 -1.26
C SER A 278 18.25 -3.35 -0.95
N GLY A 279 17.06 -3.25 -0.35
CA GLY A 279 16.42 -1.99 -0.02
C GLY A 279 17.20 -1.20 1.03
N GLU A 280 17.55 -1.82 2.16
CA GLU A 280 18.21 -1.12 3.26
C GLU A 280 19.66 -0.72 2.92
N LEU A 281 20.41 -1.57 2.22
CA LEU A 281 21.77 -1.22 1.76
C LEU A 281 21.74 -0.08 0.72
N ALA A 282 20.76 -0.08 -0.18
CA ALA A 282 20.59 1.00 -1.14
C ALA A 282 20.13 2.31 -0.47
N ALA A 283 19.23 2.26 0.52
CA ALA A 283 18.83 3.40 1.32
C ALA A 283 20.02 4.01 2.09
N TRP A 284 20.87 3.16 2.67
CA TRP A 284 22.09 3.61 3.35
C TRP A 284 23.05 4.34 2.43
N ARG A 285 23.18 3.91 1.17
CA ARG A 285 24.06 4.58 0.17
C ARG A 285 23.43 5.77 -0.53
N ALA A 286 22.13 5.96 -0.40
CA ALA A 286 21.40 7.03 -1.07
C ALA A 286 21.90 8.42 -0.59
N LYS A 287 22.04 9.35 -1.55
CA LYS A 287 22.47 10.73 -1.34
C LYS A 287 21.36 11.75 -1.46
N GLU A 288 20.17 11.31 -1.89
CA GLU A 288 18.98 12.13 -2.09
C GLU A 288 17.84 11.64 -1.19
N MET A 289 17.09 12.58 -0.60
CA MET A 289 16.03 12.28 0.37
C MET A 289 14.96 11.34 -0.19
N ARG A 290 14.40 11.66 -1.36
CA ARG A 290 13.30 10.87 -1.95
C ARG A 290 13.76 9.47 -2.37
N ARG A 291 14.97 9.34 -2.92
CA ARG A 291 15.55 8.03 -3.27
C ARG A 291 15.83 7.18 -2.04
N MET A 292 16.33 7.80 -0.97
CA MET A 292 16.53 7.12 0.31
C MET A 292 15.20 6.57 0.84
N LEU A 293 14.14 7.38 0.85
CA LEU A 293 12.81 6.96 1.29
C LEU A 293 12.22 5.85 0.41
N ALA A 294 12.48 5.89 -0.90
CA ALA A 294 12.06 4.86 -1.84
C ALA A 294 12.73 3.52 -1.57
N PHE A 295 14.06 3.51 -1.40
CA PHE A 295 14.79 2.29 -1.05
C PHE A 295 14.39 1.75 0.33
N SER A 296 14.21 2.63 1.32
CA SER A 296 13.65 2.27 2.62
C SER A 296 12.22 1.70 2.51
N SER A 297 11.42 2.10 1.51
CA SER A 297 10.11 1.48 1.26
C SER A 297 10.27 0.03 0.79
N ILE A 298 11.19 -0.22 -0.14
CA ILE A 298 11.52 -1.58 -0.62
C ILE A 298 11.94 -2.48 0.54
N GLY A 299 12.83 -2.01 1.42
CA GLY A 299 13.26 -2.76 2.60
C GLY A 299 12.10 -3.13 3.52
N GLN A 300 11.23 -2.18 3.81
CA GLN A 300 10.06 -2.40 4.67
C GLN A 300 9.02 -3.33 4.03
N LEU A 301 8.81 -3.27 2.70
CA LEU A 301 7.98 -4.26 1.99
C LEU A 301 8.61 -5.66 2.07
N GLY A 302 9.95 -5.77 2.00
CA GLY A 302 10.65 -7.02 2.25
C GLY A 302 10.34 -7.59 3.64
N VAL A 303 10.31 -6.76 4.68
CA VAL A 303 9.91 -7.16 6.05
C VAL A 303 8.46 -7.67 6.07
N LEU A 304 7.54 -7.00 5.34
CA LEU A 304 6.15 -7.46 5.23
C LEU A 304 6.03 -8.82 4.53
N PHE A 305 6.85 -9.09 3.50
CA PHE A 305 6.91 -10.41 2.87
C PHE A 305 7.46 -11.48 3.79
N ILE A 306 8.48 -11.17 4.62
CA ILE A 306 8.97 -12.10 5.66
C ILE A 306 7.85 -12.44 6.64
N ALA A 307 7.10 -11.43 7.11
CA ALA A 307 5.96 -11.64 8.01
C ALA A 307 4.84 -12.47 7.37
N MET A 308 4.55 -12.23 6.08
CA MET A 308 3.52 -12.95 5.32
C MET A 308 3.86 -14.42 5.11
N ALA A 309 5.14 -14.76 5.05
CA ALA A 309 5.63 -16.11 4.83
C ALA A 309 5.60 -16.99 6.09
N LEU A 310 5.25 -16.45 7.26
CA LEU A 310 5.12 -17.24 8.48
C LEU A 310 4.00 -18.27 8.36
N PRO A 311 4.22 -19.52 8.83
CA PRO A 311 3.27 -20.61 8.67
C PRO A 311 1.95 -20.34 9.39
N ASP A 312 0.88 -20.99 8.95
CA ASP A 312 -0.44 -21.01 9.58
C ASP A 312 -1.02 -19.61 9.92
N GLY A 313 -0.64 -18.60 9.12
CA GLY A 313 -1.10 -17.22 9.33
C GLY A 313 -0.53 -16.52 10.58
N GLN A 314 0.42 -17.11 11.28
CA GLN A 314 1.04 -16.52 12.50
C GLN A 314 1.54 -15.08 12.26
N GLY A 315 2.01 -14.78 11.05
CA GLY A 315 2.48 -13.45 10.69
C GLY A 315 1.38 -12.40 10.45
N MET A 316 0.10 -12.77 10.44
CA MET A 316 -0.98 -11.89 9.97
C MET A 316 -1.10 -10.59 10.78
N LEU A 317 -1.02 -10.68 12.11
CA LEU A 317 -1.04 -9.49 12.97
C LEU A 317 0.15 -8.58 12.69
N ALA A 318 1.35 -9.16 12.53
CA ALA A 318 2.56 -8.41 12.19
C ALA A 318 2.45 -7.73 10.82
N VAL A 319 1.93 -8.45 9.80
CA VAL A 319 1.68 -7.89 8.45
C VAL A 319 0.77 -6.67 8.54
N LEU A 320 -0.36 -6.77 9.23
CA LEU A 320 -1.31 -5.66 9.37
C LEU A 320 -0.73 -4.48 10.14
N ALA A 321 -0.11 -4.74 11.29
CA ALA A 321 0.49 -3.70 12.12
C ALA A 321 1.62 -2.97 11.38
N LEU A 322 2.52 -3.70 10.72
CA LEU A 322 3.61 -3.14 9.92
C LEU A 322 3.09 -2.39 8.69
N ALA A 323 2.08 -2.92 7.98
CA ALA A 323 1.51 -2.28 6.81
C ALA A 323 0.89 -0.92 7.13
N LEU A 324 0.07 -0.85 8.20
CA LEU A 324 -0.57 0.40 8.64
C LEU A 324 0.45 1.39 9.21
N HIS A 325 1.40 0.92 10.00
CA HIS A 325 2.50 1.74 10.50
C HIS A 325 3.30 2.36 9.35
N HIS A 326 3.70 1.53 8.38
CA HIS A 326 4.43 1.98 7.19
C HIS A 326 3.61 2.96 6.34
N LEU A 327 2.29 2.76 6.20
CA LEU A 327 1.39 3.70 5.52
C LEU A 327 1.48 5.10 6.16
N VAL A 328 1.36 5.20 7.48
CA VAL A 328 1.41 6.47 8.21
C VAL A 328 2.78 7.12 8.09
N ILE A 329 3.85 6.36 8.34
CA ILE A 329 5.22 6.89 8.35
C ILE A 329 5.66 7.36 6.96
N LYS A 330 5.46 6.55 5.92
CA LYS A 330 5.89 6.92 4.56
C LYS A 330 5.08 8.08 4.02
N SER A 331 3.80 8.15 4.32
CA SER A 331 2.98 9.31 3.98
C SER A 331 3.54 10.59 4.60
N GLY A 332 3.85 10.58 5.88
CA GLY A 332 4.45 11.72 6.57
C GLY A 332 5.83 12.10 6.03
N LEU A 333 6.73 11.12 5.86
CA LEU A 333 8.10 11.35 5.38
C LEU A 333 8.15 11.88 3.95
N PHE A 334 7.33 11.35 3.02
CA PHE A 334 7.25 11.88 1.66
C PHE A 334 6.66 13.30 1.62
N MET A 335 5.73 13.63 2.53
CA MET A 335 5.23 15.00 2.63
C MET A 335 6.31 15.98 3.15
N LEU A 336 7.17 15.57 4.07
CA LEU A 336 8.35 16.37 4.46
C LEU A 336 9.34 16.51 3.29
N ALA A 337 9.55 15.47 2.49
CA ALA A 337 10.40 15.49 1.32
C ALA A 337 9.90 16.39 0.18
N ASP A 338 8.69 16.97 0.28
CA ASP A 338 8.20 17.97 -0.67
C ASP A 338 9.08 19.25 -0.66
N GLY A 339 9.35 19.76 0.53
CA GLY A 339 10.27 20.89 0.70
C GLY A 339 11.74 20.50 0.87
N TRP A 340 11.99 19.24 1.25
CA TRP A 340 13.34 18.71 1.55
C TRP A 340 13.85 17.73 0.48
N GLY A 341 13.34 17.83 -0.73
CA GLY A 341 13.82 17.02 -1.85
C GLY A 341 15.23 17.36 -2.28
N GLY A 342 15.86 16.44 -3.04
CA GLY A 342 17.22 16.58 -3.55
C GLY A 342 18.30 16.06 -2.60
N ALA A 343 19.53 16.59 -2.76
CA ALA A 343 20.71 16.09 -2.05
C ALA A 343 20.62 16.29 -0.54
N LEU A 344 20.91 15.25 0.25
CA LEU A 344 20.84 15.28 1.72
C LEU A 344 21.70 16.40 2.34
N GLN A 345 22.87 16.71 1.77
CA GLN A 345 23.75 17.78 2.27
C GLN A 345 23.12 19.18 2.19
N ARG A 346 22.10 19.38 1.35
CA ARG A 346 21.35 20.63 1.28
C ARG A 346 20.51 20.90 2.52
N LEU A 347 20.21 19.85 3.30
CA LEU A 347 19.34 19.93 4.49
C LEU A 347 20.02 20.52 5.71
N ARG A 348 21.32 20.87 5.66
CA ARG A 348 22.01 21.56 6.76
C ARG A 348 21.31 22.88 7.07
N GLY A 349 20.98 23.11 8.33
CA GLY A 349 20.26 24.29 8.80
C GLY A 349 18.73 24.18 8.74
N SER A 350 18.19 23.12 8.15
CA SER A 350 16.73 22.98 7.98
C SER A 350 15.99 22.87 9.30
N ALA A 351 16.63 22.38 10.39
CA ALA A 351 16.01 22.34 11.72
C ALA A 351 15.71 23.75 12.25
N ALA A 352 16.63 24.69 12.06
CA ALA A 352 16.41 26.09 12.45
C ALA A 352 15.35 26.76 11.55
N ALA A 353 15.33 26.43 10.25
CA ALA A 353 14.41 27.02 9.27
C ALA A 353 12.98 26.43 9.37
N SER A 354 12.81 25.20 9.86
CA SER A 354 11.54 24.49 9.98
C SER A 354 11.57 23.52 11.18
N PRO A 355 11.52 24.03 12.43
CA PRO A 355 11.69 23.20 13.63
C PRO A 355 10.64 22.08 13.75
N LEU A 356 9.38 22.37 13.42
CA LEU A 356 8.30 21.36 13.45
C LEU A 356 8.57 20.24 12.44
N ALA A 357 9.02 20.54 11.23
CA ALA A 357 9.37 19.53 10.24
C ALA A 357 10.52 18.63 10.72
N ALA A 358 11.54 19.23 11.36
CA ALA A 358 12.67 18.50 11.94
C ALA A 358 12.20 17.57 13.08
N GLY A 359 11.33 18.06 13.97
CA GLY A 359 10.72 17.26 15.03
C GLY A 359 9.89 16.09 14.48
N LEU A 360 9.06 16.33 13.46
CA LEU A 360 8.28 15.30 12.78
C LEU A 360 9.18 14.25 12.10
N PHE A 361 10.26 14.67 11.44
CA PHE A 361 11.22 13.75 10.85
C PHE A 361 11.84 12.82 11.90
N VAL A 362 12.26 13.39 13.05
CA VAL A 362 12.79 12.59 14.16
C VAL A 362 11.74 11.65 14.71
N LEU A 363 10.51 12.11 14.93
CA LEU A 363 9.39 11.27 15.41
C LEU A 363 9.13 10.09 14.48
N PHE A 364 9.01 10.33 13.17
CA PHE A 364 8.83 9.27 12.18
C PHE A 364 10.02 8.32 12.13
N SER A 365 11.25 8.84 12.21
CA SER A 365 12.47 8.02 12.22
C SER A 365 12.54 7.12 13.44
N LEU A 366 12.26 7.63 14.63
CA LEU A 366 12.23 6.84 15.87
C LEU A 366 11.18 5.73 15.81
N SER A 367 9.99 6.05 15.27
CA SER A 367 8.94 5.05 15.12
C SER A 367 9.29 4.00 14.08
N LEU A 368 9.90 4.39 12.94
CA LEU A 368 10.30 3.46 11.88
C LEU A 368 11.40 2.51 12.37
N VAL A 369 12.38 2.99 13.13
CA VAL A 369 13.41 2.16 13.78
C VAL A 369 12.80 1.20 14.81
N GLY A 370 11.65 1.54 15.38
CA GLY A 370 10.99 0.73 16.41
C GLY A 370 11.38 1.12 17.84
N MET A 371 11.44 2.41 18.13
CA MET A 371 11.74 2.91 19.48
C MET A 371 10.47 2.86 20.36
N PRO A 372 10.50 2.22 21.55
CA PRO A 372 9.38 2.30 22.50
C PRO A 372 9.14 3.75 22.96
N PRO A 373 7.89 4.17 23.21
CA PRO A 373 6.63 3.43 23.17
C PRO A 373 5.89 3.50 21.82
N LEU A 374 6.55 3.95 20.73
CA LEU A 374 5.94 4.23 19.44
C LEU A 374 5.38 2.94 18.77
N PRO A 375 4.35 3.06 17.90
CA PRO A 375 3.67 1.90 17.31
C PRO A 375 4.61 0.98 16.52
N GLY A 376 5.67 1.54 15.89
CA GLY A 376 6.66 0.75 15.17
C GLY A 376 7.40 -0.27 16.03
N PHE A 377 7.60 0.02 17.32
CA PHE A 377 8.16 -0.95 18.26
C PHE A 377 7.24 -2.18 18.37
N TRP A 378 5.98 -1.98 18.65
CA TRP A 378 5.02 -3.08 18.85
C TRP A 378 4.85 -3.91 17.58
N ALA A 379 4.75 -3.27 16.41
CA ALA A 379 4.65 -3.97 15.14
C ALA A 379 5.90 -4.84 14.85
N LYS A 380 7.10 -4.30 15.06
CA LYS A 380 8.36 -5.04 14.89
C LYS A 380 8.52 -6.13 15.95
N PHE A 381 8.15 -5.84 17.20
CA PHE A 381 8.23 -6.80 18.30
C PHE A 381 7.35 -8.02 18.07
N THR A 382 6.12 -7.83 17.57
CA THR A 382 5.25 -8.94 17.17
C THR A 382 5.94 -9.82 16.14
N LEU A 383 6.56 -9.25 15.09
CA LEU A 383 7.27 -10.04 14.09
C LEU A 383 8.48 -10.78 14.68
N ILE A 384 9.24 -10.12 15.57
CA ILE A 384 10.40 -10.74 16.23
C ILE A 384 9.98 -11.96 17.05
N THR A 385 8.91 -11.85 17.82
CA THR A 385 8.42 -12.96 18.66
C THR A 385 7.95 -14.14 17.81
N GLU A 386 7.24 -13.90 16.71
CA GLU A 386 6.78 -14.95 15.80
C GLU A 386 7.96 -15.65 15.07
N LEU A 387 8.92 -14.87 14.56
CA LEU A 387 10.11 -15.44 13.91
C LEU A 387 11.02 -16.19 14.88
N ALA A 388 11.16 -15.70 16.12
CA ALA A 388 11.96 -16.36 17.15
C ALA A 388 11.35 -17.69 17.62
N GLY A 389 10.04 -17.86 17.47
CA GLY A 389 9.34 -19.11 17.74
C GLY A 389 9.56 -20.20 16.67
N GLN A 390 10.09 -19.83 15.50
CA GLN A 390 10.32 -20.78 14.41
C GLN A 390 11.61 -21.57 14.63
N THR A 391 11.62 -22.84 14.19
CA THR A 391 12.78 -23.73 14.30
C THR A 391 13.52 -23.90 12.98
N GLU A 392 12.90 -23.60 11.86
CA GLU A 392 13.51 -23.73 10.53
C GLU A 392 14.59 -22.66 10.31
N PRO A 393 15.77 -23.04 9.78
CA PRO A 393 16.90 -22.13 9.60
C PRO A 393 16.59 -20.91 8.72
N LEU A 394 15.68 -21.04 7.76
CA LEU A 394 15.32 -19.96 6.84
C LEU A 394 14.59 -18.83 7.54
N TYR A 395 13.68 -19.12 8.49
CA TYR A 395 13.01 -18.09 9.31
C TYR A 395 13.98 -17.40 10.28
N LEU A 396 14.91 -18.18 10.87
CA LEU A 396 15.96 -17.62 11.74
C LEU A 396 16.92 -16.72 10.95
N MET A 397 17.21 -17.05 9.69
CA MET A 397 17.93 -16.18 8.78
C MET A 397 17.11 -14.91 8.49
N GLY A 398 15.80 -15.01 8.27
CA GLY A 398 14.90 -13.89 8.12
C GLY A 398 14.93 -12.95 9.33
N LEU A 399 14.86 -13.51 10.55
CA LEU A 399 15.00 -12.76 11.80
C LEU A 399 16.34 -12.02 11.86
N THR A 400 17.44 -12.73 11.61
CA THR A 400 18.79 -12.16 11.66
C THR A 400 18.94 -11.00 10.68
N VAL A 401 18.50 -11.18 9.43
CA VAL A 401 18.54 -10.14 8.40
C VAL A 401 17.66 -8.95 8.80
N PHE A 402 16.47 -9.19 9.32
CA PHE A 402 15.57 -8.13 9.80
C PHE A 402 16.19 -7.30 10.94
N LEU A 403 16.82 -7.95 11.94
CA LEU A 403 17.50 -7.24 13.04
C LEU A 403 18.68 -6.41 12.53
N LEU A 404 19.53 -6.97 11.66
CA LEU A 404 20.65 -6.25 11.06
C LEU A 404 20.17 -5.09 10.18
N ALA A 405 19.12 -5.27 9.43
CA ALA A 405 18.49 -4.26 8.60
C ALA A 405 17.95 -3.09 9.44
N THR A 406 17.37 -3.37 10.63
CA THR A 406 16.92 -2.32 11.57
C THR A 406 18.09 -1.44 12.04
N VAL A 407 19.28 -2.01 12.25
CA VAL A 407 20.49 -1.25 12.57
C VAL A 407 20.91 -0.35 11.41
N VAL A 408 20.89 -0.87 10.18
CA VAL A 408 21.19 -0.09 8.97
C VAL A 408 20.16 1.03 8.77
N GLU A 409 18.88 0.74 9.00
CA GLU A 409 17.78 1.71 8.97
C GLU A 409 18.02 2.86 9.96
N ALA A 410 18.36 2.55 11.21
CA ALA A 410 18.70 3.54 12.21
C ALA A 410 19.91 4.40 11.78
N ALA A 411 20.94 3.78 11.21
CA ALA A 411 22.17 4.47 10.79
C ALA A 411 21.89 5.53 9.73
N TYR A 412 21.11 5.24 8.67
CA TYR A 412 20.85 6.26 7.65
C TYR A 412 19.81 7.31 8.08
N LEU A 413 18.79 6.94 8.87
CA LEU A 413 17.82 7.90 9.38
C LEU A 413 18.46 8.89 10.36
N PHE A 414 19.27 8.40 11.30
CA PHE A 414 19.97 9.27 12.25
C PHE A 414 21.06 10.10 11.57
N ARG A 415 21.71 9.59 10.51
CA ARG A 415 22.60 10.40 9.66
C ARG A 415 21.86 11.59 9.06
N VAL A 416 20.65 11.39 8.53
CA VAL A 416 19.84 12.48 7.98
C VAL A 416 19.40 13.45 9.08
N ALA A 417 18.94 12.95 10.22
CA ALA A 417 18.61 13.78 11.36
C ALA A 417 19.81 14.64 11.77
N ALA A 418 21.01 14.06 11.90
CA ALA A 418 22.22 14.80 12.23
C ALA A 418 22.53 15.89 11.19
N ILE A 419 22.34 15.64 9.89
CA ILE A 419 22.53 16.66 8.84
C ILE A 419 21.53 17.82 8.99
N ILE A 420 20.25 17.52 9.25
CA ILE A 420 19.18 18.52 9.41
C ILE A 420 19.48 19.48 10.57
N TYR A 421 20.07 18.98 11.66
CA TYR A 421 20.40 19.76 12.85
C TYR A 421 21.79 20.42 12.80
N GLN A 422 22.64 20.12 11.80
CA GLN A 422 23.90 20.87 11.59
C GLN A 422 23.62 22.30 11.20
N SER A 423 24.53 23.24 11.57
CA SER A 423 24.47 24.62 11.14
C SER A 423 24.55 24.72 9.60
N ALA A 424 23.81 25.67 9.05
CA ALA A 424 23.94 26.01 7.63
C ALA A 424 25.38 26.49 7.33
N PRO A 425 25.92 26.18 6.13
CA PRO A 425 27.18 26.78 5.69
C PRO A 425 27.08 28.30 5.69
N GLN A 426 28.15 29.01 6.14
CA GLN A 426 28.16 30.49 6.26
C GLN A 426 27.89 31.20 4.94
N GLU A 427 28.26 30.60 3.81
CA GLU A 427 28.05 31.13 2.46
C GLU A 427 26.61 31.04 1.96
N ARG A 428 25.74 30.25 2.64
CA ARG A 428 24.38 30.03 2.20
C ARG A 428 23.43 31.08 2.76
N ARG A 429 22.63 31.67 1.89
CA ARG A 429 21.58 32.62 2.30
C ARG A 429 20.45 31.94 3.03
N PRO A 430 19.74 32.59 3.96
CA PRO A 430 18.62 32.02 4.72
C PRO A 430 17.44 31.54 3.83
N ASP A 431 17.25 32.16 2.66
CA ASP A 431 16.22 31.79 1.67
C ASP A 431 16.57 30.55 0.84
N GLU A 432 17.86 30.18 0.79
CA GLU A 432 18.36 28.98 0.10
C GLU A 432 18.26 27.70 0.98
N ILE A 433 17.97 27.86 2.28
CA ILE A 433 17.82 26.72 3.19
C ILE A 433 16.47 26.05 2.90
N PRO A 434 16.43 24.71 2.62
CA PRO A 434 15.18 24.01 2.36
C PRO A 434 14.22 24.11 3.53
N LYS A 435 12.97 24.48 3.23
CA LYS A 435 11.87 24.59 4.20
C LYS A 435 10.74 23.65 3.79
N ALA A 436 10.14 22.96 4.74
CA ALA A 436 8.89 22.25 4.48
C ALA A 436 7.77 23.27 4.23
N GLY A 437 7.04 23.10 3.14
CA GLY A 437 5.93 23.98 2.74
C GLY A 437 4.71 23.87 3.64
N GLY A 438 3.90 24.96 3.74
CA GLY A 438 2.77 25.05 4.66
C GLY A 438 1.79 23.87 4.60
N LEU A 439 1.22 23.55 3.41
CA LEU A 439 0.27 22.44 3.27
C LEU A 439 0.93 21.08 3.43
N SER A 440 2.14 20.89 2.91
CA SER A 440 2.89 19.64 3.05
C SER A 440 3.29 19.38 4.50
N LEU A 441 3.67 20.45 5.22
CA LEU A 441 3.97 20.37 6.65
C LEU A 441 2.72 20.08 7.49
N ALA A 442 1.58 20.72 7.17
CA ALA A 442 0.31 20.45 7.84
C ALA A 442 -0.13 18.97 7.63
N THR A 443 0.04 18.46 6.41
CA THR A 443 -0.26 17.06 6.11
C THR A 443 0.69 16.10 6.84
N ALA A 444 1.99 16.39 6.88
CA ALA A 444 2.94 15.61 7.68
C ALA A 444 2.59 15.66 9.17
N GLY A 445 2.17 16.82 9.67
CA GLY A 445 1.66 17.00 11.04
C GLY A 445 0.44 16.16 11.36
N LEU A 446 -0.49 16.02 10.41
CA LEU A 446 -1.66 15.12 10.55
C LEU A 446 -1.23 13.66 10.76
N PHE A 447 -0.28 13.16 9.95
CA PHE A 447 0.28 11.81 10.13
C PHE A 447 1.05 11.67 11.45
N GLY A 448 1.79 12.70 11.85
CA GLY A 448 2.46 12.74 13.16
C GLY A 448 1.48 12.70 14.32
N ALA A 449 0.38 13.45 14.26
CA ALA A 449 -0.70 13.40 15.24
C ALA A 449 -1.39 12.03 15.27
N GLY A 450 -1.63 11.42 14.10
CA GLY A 450 -2.14 10.05 13.99
C GLY A 450 -1.20 9.03 14.64
N LEU A 451 0.11 9.17 14.45
CA LEU A 451 1.10 8.31 15.08
C LEU A 451 1.08 8.43 16.61
N ILE A 452 1.01 9.67 17.14
CA ILE A 452 0.90 9.92 18.58
C ILE A 452 -0.41 9.36 19.13
N ALA A 453 -1.53 9.59 18.42
CA ALA A 453 -2.83 9.04 18.81
C ALA A 453 -2.80 7.50 18.87
N THR A 454 -2.19 6.84 17.87
CA THR A 454 -2.00 5.37 17.86
C THR A 454 -1.12 4.93 19.06
N THR A 455 -0.09 5.72 19.42
CA THR A 455 0.74 5.42 20.60
C THR A 455 -0.09 5.44 21.88
N LEU A 456 -0.95 6.44 22.05
CA LEU A 456 -1.82 6.57 23.23
C LEU A 456 -2.93 5.50 23.26
N LEU A 457 -3.36 5.03 22.11
CA LEU A 457 -4.43 4.04 21.92
C LEU A 457 -3.89 2.66 21.52
N ILE A 458 -2.65 2.34 21.89
CA ILE A 458 -1.97 1.14 21.39
C ILE A 458 -2.72 -0.16 21.73
N ALA A 459 -3.29 -0.27 22.94
CA ALA A 459 -4.03 -1.46 23.35
C ALA A 459 -5.32 -1.64 22.54
N PRO A 460 -6.28 -0.68 22.48
CA PRO A 460 -7.48 -0.86 21.68
C PRO A 460 -7.21 -0.97 20.17
N VAL A 461 -6.13 -0.37 19.65
CA VAL A 461 -5.71 -0.58 18.26
C VAL A 461 -5.21 -2.00 18.06
N GLY A 462 -4.41 -2.52 18.98
CA GLY A 462 -3.92 -3.91 18.96
C GLY A 462 -5.06 -4.92 18.96
N ASP A 463 -6.04 -4.77 19.87
CA ASP A 463 -7.22 -5.64 19.95
C ASP A 463 -8.04 -5.64 18.64
N ARG A 464 -8.20 -4.46 18.03
CA ARG A 464 -8.86 -4.35 16.73
C ARG A 464 -8.08 -5.03 15.61
N LEU A 465 -6.76 -4.88 15.56
CA LEU A 465 -5.91 -5.54 14.57
C LEU A 465 -5.93 -7.06 14.73
N GLN A 466 -5.96 -7.58 15.96
CA GLN A 466 -6.14 -9.02 16.21
C GLN A 466 -7.48 -9.53 15.67
N THR A 467 -8.55 -8.79 15.89
CA THR A 467 -9.88 -9.14 15.37
C THR A 467 -9.90 -9.16 13.83
N ILE A 468 -9.27 -8.15 13.19
CA ILE A 468 -9.16 -8.07 11.73
C ILE A 468 -8.29 -9.23 11.21
N ALA A 469 -7.18 -9.54 11.87
CA ALA A 469 -6.29 -10.63 11.51
C ALA A 469 -7.01 -11.98 11.59
N ALA A 470 -7.73 -12.25 12.67
CA ALA A 470 -8.50 -13.48 12.83
C ALA A 470 -9.60 -13.63 11.77
N GLN A 471 -10.35 -12.55 11.48
CA GLN A 471 -11.38 -12.59 10.43
C GLN A 471 -10.80 -12.82 9.05
N ALA A 472 -9.65 -12.21 8.74
CA ALA A 472 -9.01 -12.34 7.41
C ALA A 472 -8.47 -13.76 7.14
N GLN A 473 -8.17 -14.52 8.20
CA GLN A 473 -7.69 -15.90 8.13
C GLN A 473 -8.82 -16.94 8.09
N ASP A 474 -10.05 -16.54 8.38
CA ASP A 474 -11.20 -17.44 8.41
C ASP A 474 -11.72 -17.69 6.98
N VAL A 475 -11.15 -18.73 6.35
CA VAL A 475 -11.49 -19.15 4.98
C VAL A 475 -12.93 -19.62 4.88
N ASP A 476 -13.43 -20.33 5.89
CA ASP A 476 -14.81 -20.80 5.92
C ASP A 476 -15.80 -19.64 6.01
N LEU A 477 -15.50 -18.64 6.83
CA LEU A 477 -16.29 -17.40 6.89
C LEU A 477 -16.29 -16.69 5.52
N TYR A 478 -15.15 -16.64 4.83
CA TYR A 478 -15.05 -16.06 3.49
C TYR A 478 -15.96 -16.79 2.50
N ILE A 479 -15.88 -18.13 2.44
CA ILE A 479 -16.68 -18.97 1.57
C ILE A 479 -18.18 -18.81 1.89
N ASN A 480 -18.56 -18.98 3.16
CA ASN A 480 -19.96 -18.93 3.59
C ASN A 480 -20.60 -17.54 3.41
N THR A 481 -19.81 -16.47 3.41
CA THR A 481 -20.30 -15.11 3.11
C THR A 481 -20.69 -14.95 1.64
N VAL A 482 -19.95 -15.59 0.73
CA VAL A 482 -20.22 -15.53 -0.72
C VAL A 482 -21.26 -16.58 -1.14
N PHE A 483 -21.19 -17.76 -0.56
CA PHE A 483 -22.08 -18.90 -0.80
C PHE A 483 -22.80 -19.31 0.50
N PRO A 484 -23.79 -18.52 0.95
CA PRO A 484 -24.52 -18.88 2.17
C PRO A 484 -25.21 -20.22 2.01
N ALA A 485 -25.05 -21.11 3.00
CA ALA A 485 -25.75 -22.39 3.03
C ALA A 485 -27.25 -22.11 2.91
N THR A 486 -27.89 -22.77 1.95
CA THR A 486 -29.36 -22.67 1.78
C THR A 486 -30.03 -23.19 3.04
N PRO A 487 -30.87 -22.42 3.75
CA PRO A 487 -31.58 -22.96 4.90
C PRO A 487 -32.46 -24.12 4.43
N GLY A 488 -32.08 -25.36 4.72
CA GLY A 488 -32.88 -26.54 4.38
C GLY A 488 -32.18 -27.69 3.64
N ALA A 489 -30.86 -27.62 3.38
CA ALA A 489 -30.13 -28.71 2.73
C ALA A 489 -29.43 -29.68 3.72
N SER A 490 -29.97 -29.84 4.92
CA SER A 490 -29.61 -30.93 5.83
C SER A 490 -30.71 -31.99 5.81
N GLN A 491 -30.69 -32.87 4.84
CA GLN A 491 -31.29 -34.22 4.92
C GLN A 491 -30.34 -35.22 4.30
#